data_f3d1af259eb83a22dbc26b65c2b93b6e
#
_entry.id   f3d1af259eb83a22dbc26b65c2b93b6e
#
_cell.length_a   1.000
_cell.length_b   1.000
_cell.length_c   1.000
_cell.angle_alpha   90.00
_cell.angle_beta   90.00
_cell.angle_gamma   90.00
#
_symmetry.space_group_name_H-M   'P 1'
#
loop_
_entity.id
_entity.type
_entity.pdbx_description
1 polymer ?
#
loop_
_entity_poly.entity_id
_entity_poly.type
_entity_poly.pdbx_seq_one_letter_code
_entity_poly.pdbx_strand_id
1 'polypeptide(L)'
;MLQSVKYDHEYVTLRSLLEDYREQATSKAQQGKIFEEFVSKYLMHDPLHYGRYEKVESYCEWAKEREDWNKNDIGIDLVAKLRNQEGYVAIQCKFYKADHQISKKDIDSFIAASGKDIFKYRLLVDSTESELSDNVNAMIKGQAIPVYRIDLRHMENSRIDWQIFATKQKVVLKSTKEPRPHQKEALEKVCEGLKEADRGKLIMACGTGKTFTSLKIAETLAGKGKRVLFLVPSLALVSQTIREWTLDTQIPLCSFAVCSDTQVGKRRKNQDDMVGMETSDLVLPATTDAKALAKEACENFAEVMTVIFSTYHSIQVISDAQKDHGLPEFDLIICDEAHRTTGIVLGTDKHESEFIKVHDNSIIQGKKRLYMTATPKIFADKLKKKADVSDAVLASMDDEALYGKNLYTYTFSKALKDKLLTPYKVIVLAVDEAIINATIQKRLKDKNSELILDDTTKIIGCYKALSQIEKKEDDGIKPMRRSLAFCKDIKTSERVSEIFNDAIDVYHNFVPESKTSLIFDVKHIDGTFNGKDRNKLLDWLKEDTDENNCRVLSNVR
;
A
#
# COMPACT_ATOMS: atom_id res chain seq x y z
N MET A 1 10.02 24.68 -25.04
CA MET A 1 10.90 23.64 -25.62
C MET A 1 11.91 23.22 -24.55
N LEU A 2 11.80 22.01 -24.08
CA LEU A 2 12.80 21.44 -23.19
C LEU A 2 14.08 21.22 -24.00
N GLN A 3 15.14 21.94 -23.68
CA GLN A 3 16.44 21.79 -24.37
C GLN A 3 17.19 20.59 -23.79
N SER A 4 17.90 19.83 -24.65
CA SER A 4 18.78 18.76 -24.21
C SER A 4 19.92 19.34 -23.40
N VAL A 5 20.01 18.97 -22.15
CA VAL A 5 21.09 19.36 -21.24
C VAL A 5 22.29 18.44 -21.48
N LYS A 6 23.51 18.99 -21.54
CA LYS A 6 24.71 18.19 -21.43
C LYS A 6 24.91 17.84 -19.94
N TYR A 7 24.69 16.59 -19.59
CA TYR A 7 24.90 16.09 -18.25
C TYR A 7 26.36 15.67 -18.08
N ASP A 8 27.04 16.27 -17.10
CA ASP A 8 28.38 15.87 -16.67
C ASP A 8 28.35 14.74 -15.63
N HIS A 9 27.15 14.25 -15.26
CA HIS A 9 26.98 13.22 -14.25
C HIS A 9 26.77 11.82 -14.88
N GLU A 10 27.44 10.83 -14.35
CA GLU A 10 27.35 9.43 -14.78
C GLU A 10 25.93 8.86 -14.62
N TYR A 11 25.08 9.45 -13.76
CA TYR A 11 23.72 8.99 -13.51
C TYR A 11 22.76 10.14 -13.23
N VAL A 12 21.72 10.29 -14.06
CA VAL A 12 20.68 11.31 -13.90
C VAL A 12 19.45 10.71 -13.21
N THR A 13 19.07 11.28 -12.08
CA THR A 13 17.82 10.99 -11.37
C THR A 13 16.74 11.99 -11.73
N LEU A 14 15.46 11.71 -11.36
CA LEU A 14 14.41 12.71 -11.50
C LEU A 14 14.72 13.99 -10.70
N ARG A 15 15.31 13.85 -9.50
CA ARG A 15 15.66 15.01 -8.65
C ARG A 15 16.68 15.92 -9.32
N SER A 16 17.76 15.33 -9.83
CA SER A 16 18.77 16.12 -10.53
C SER A 16 18.19 16.79 -11.79
N LEU A 17 17.36 16.09 -12.55
CA LEU A 17 16.66 16.65 -13.70
C LEU A 17 15.78 17.85 -13.33
N LEU A 18 15.00 17.74 -12.27
CA LEU A 18 14.12 18.84 -11.81
C LEU A 18 14.94 20.02 -11.26
N GLU A 19 16.09 19.77 -10.64
CA GLU A 19 17.00 20.84 -10.19
C GLU A 19 17.60 21.58 -11.39
N ASP A 20 18.07 20.86 -12.40
CA ASP A 20 18.56 21.47 -13.65
C ASP A 20 17.48 22.34 -14.32
N TYR A 21 16.22 21.91 -14.31
CA TYR A 21 15.13 22.73 -14.83
C TYR A 21 14.90 24.01 -14.01
N ARG A 22 15.14 23.98 -12.68
CA ARG A 22 15.07 25.19 -11.84
C ARG A 22 16.22 26.16 -12.15
N GLU A 23 17.41 25.63 -12.36
CA GLU A 23 18.60 26.43 -12.64
C GLU A 23 18.59 27.07 -14.03
N GLN A 24 18.07 26.36 -15.03
CA GLN A 24 17.97 26.87 -16.42
C GLN A 24 16.91 27.94 -16.61
N ALA A 25 15.90 27.97 -15.76
CA ALA A 25 14.82 28.92 -15.90
C ALA A 25 15.24 30.34 -15.48
N THR A 26 15.00 31.31 -16.35
CA THR A 26 15.33 32.74 -16.14
C THR A 26 14.27 33.47 -15.30
N SER A 27 13.10 32.85 -15.07
CA SER A 27 12.02 33.42 -14.28
C SER A 27 11.13 32.33 -13.66
N LYS A 28 10.39 32.68 -12.58
CA LYS A 28 9.39 31.78 -11.96
C LYS A 28 8.31 31.34 -12.95
N ALA A 29 7.89 32.21 -13.84
CA ALA A 29 6.89 31.88 -14.89
C ALA A 29 7.44 30.84 -15.87
N GLN A 30 8.71 30.93 -16.23
CA GLN A 30 9.36 29.92 -17.07
C GLN A 30 9.53 28.59 -16.33
N GLN A 31 9.88 28.62 -15.03
CA GLN A 31 9.92 27.41 -14.19
C GLN A 31 8.57 26.68 -14.21
N GLY A 32 7.48 27.41 -14.02
CA GLY A 32 6.11 26.85 -14.09
C GLY A 32 5.86 26.14 -15.42
N LYS A 33 6.11 26.83 -16.53
CA LYS A 33 5.88 26.26 -17.88
C LYS A 33 6.72 25.02 -18.18
N ILE A 34 7.97 24.99 -17.77
CA ILE A 34 8.84 23.81 -17.94
C ILE A 34 8.24 22.62 -17.18
N PHE A 35 7.77 22.85 -15.95
CA PHE A 35 7.18 21.80 -15.15
C PHE A 35 5.83 21.34 -15.68
N GLU A 36 4.98 22.23 -16.19
CA GLU A 36 3.74 21.90 -16.89
C GLU A 36 3.98 21.01 -18.12
N GLU A 37 4.96 21.36 -18.97
CA GLU A 37 5.35 20.51 -20.12
C GLU A 37 5.87 19.13 -19.67
N PHE A 38 6.64 19.08 -18.58
CA PHE A 38 7.10 17.83 -17.98
C PHE A 38 5.93 16.98 -17.48
N VAL A 39 5.00 17.56 -16.71
CA VAL A 39 3.82 16.89 -16.16
C VAL A 39 2.92 16.37 -17.28
N SER A 40 2.70 17.14 -18.34
CA SER A 40 1.92 16.69 -19.49
C SER A 40 2.53 15.43 -20.13
N LYS A 41 3.85 15.41 -20.34
CA LYS A 41 4.55 14.22 -20.86
C LYS A 41 4.49 13.05 -19.90
N TYR A 42 4.67 13.30 -18.59
CA TYR A 42 4.57 12.28 -17.56
C TYR A 42 3.20 11.60 -17.58
N LEU A 43 2.11 12.35 -17.51
CA LEU A 43 0.74 11.83 -17.48
C LEU A 43 0.35 11.04 -18.74
N MET A 44 0.89 11.41 -19.90
CA MET A 44 0.62 10.73 -21.17
C MET A 44 1.40 9.41 -21.34
N HIS A 45 2.50 9.21 -20.62
CA HIS A 45 3.40 8.07 -20.87
C HIS A 45 3.67 7.19 -19.66
N ASP A 46 3.38 7.66 -18.45
CA ASP A 46 3.54 6.85 -17.26
C ASP A 46 2.56 5.65 -17.28
N PRO A 47 3.02 4.42 -17.01
CA PRO A 47 2.19 3.23 -17.09
C PRO A 47 0.95 3.25 -16.20
N LEU A 48 0.98 3.98 -15.07
CA LEU A 48 -0.15 4.12 -14.15
C LEU A 48 -1.28 4.94 -14.76
N HIS A 49 -0.91 5.93 -15.58
CA HIS A 49 -1.84 6.85 -16.22
C HIS A 49 -2.16 6.45 -17.67
N TYR A 50 -1.48 5.41 -18.18
CA TYR A 50 -1.64 4.94 -19.55
C TYR A 50 -3.10 4.60 -19.87
N GLY A 51 -3.56 5.11 -20.99
CA GLY A 51 -4.92 4.87 -21.46
C GLY A 51 -6.03 5.68 -20.77
N ARG A 52 -5.74 6.43 -19.69
CA ARG A 52 -6.73 7.27 -19.01
C ARG A 52 -7.07 8.53 -19.76
N TYR A 53 -6.05 9.15 -20.35
CA TYR A 53 -6.19 10.44 -21.01
C TYR A 53 -6.06 10.29 -22.53
N GLU A 54 -6.95 10.97 -23.25
CA GLU A 54 -6.86 11.12 -24.70
C GLU A 54 -5.84 12.20 -25.06
N LYS A 55 -5.85 13.30 -24.30
CA LYS A 55 -5.00 14.48 -24.48
C LYS A 55 -4.78 15.16 -23.14
N VAL A 56 -3.58 15.70 -22.93
CA VAL A 56 -3.25 16.62 -21.83
C VAL A 56 -2.68 17.89 -22.45
N GLU A 57 -3.32 19.01 -22.22
CA GLU A 57 -2.96 20.30 -22.82
C GLU A 57 -3.04 21.45 -21.82
N SER A 58 -2.44 22.61 -22.14
CA SER A 58 -2.55 23.78 -21.29
C SER A 58 -4.01 24.25 -21.19
N TYR A 59 -4.38 24.77 -20.00
CA TYR A 59 -5.72 25.34 -19.83
C TYR A 59 -6.04 26.41 -20.88
N CYS A 60 -5.08 27.29 -21.20
CA CYS A 60 -5.26 28.34 -22.16
C CYS A 60 -5.57 27.81 -23.58
N GLU A 61 -4.93 26.73 -24.03
CA GLU A 61 -5.23 26.08 -25.30
C GLU A 61 -6.60 25.42 -25.28
N TRP A 62 -6.90 24.69 -24.25
CA TRP A 62 -8.20 24.05 -24.06
C TRP A 62 -9.36 25.05 -24.00
N ALA A 63 -9.18 26.21 -23.34
CA ALA A 63 -10.20 27.25 -23.20
C ALA A 63 -10.42 28.05 -24.50
N LYS A 64 -9.44 28.13 -25.42
CA LYS A 64 -9.60 28.83 -26.71
C LYS A 64 -10.72 28.25 -27.57
N GLU A 65 -10.93 26.95 -27.50
CA GLU A 65 -11.94 26.23 -28.27
C GLU A 65 -13.36 26.33 -27.66
N ARG A 66 -13.55 27.11 -26.57
CA ARG A 66 -14.78 27.16 -25.77
C ARG A 66 -15.19 28.61 -25.48
N GLU A 67 -16.35 29.03 -25.97
CA GLU A 67 -16.81 30.42 -25.86
C GLU A 67 -17.11 30.84 -24.41
N ASP A 68 -17.64 29.93 -23.58
CA ASP A 68 -18.09 30.21 -22.20
C ASP A 68 -16.97 30.13 -21.13
N TRP A 69 -15.71 30.00 -21.56
CA TRP A 69 -14.59 29.86 -20.65
C TRP A 69 -13.64 31.06 -20.70
N ASN A 70 -13.19 31.50 -19.53
CA ASN A 70 -12.17 32.53 -19.44
C ASN A 70 -10.86 32.00 -20.05
N LYS A 71 -10.33 32.73 -21.01
CA LYS A 71 -9.12 32.37 -21.77
C LYS A 71 -7.82 32.71 -21.02
N ASN A 72 -7.91 33.47 -19.93
CA ASN A 72 -6.78 33.79 -19.08
C ASN A 72 -6.57 32.69 -18.04
N ASP A 73 -5.37 32.66 -17.47
CA ASP A 73 -5.06 31.79 -16.32
C ASP A 73 -6.02 32.09 -15.15
N ILE A 74 -6.76 31.07 -14.73
CA ILE A 74 -7.70 31.14 -13.61
C ILE A 74 -7.29 30.23 -12.43
N GLY A 75 -6.05 29.70 -12.46
CA GLY A 75 -5.55 28.78 -11.46
C GLY A 75 -5.65 27.30 -11.87
N ILE A 76 -5.92 27.01 -13.14
CA ILE A 76 -5.80 25.67 -13.72
C ILE A 76 -4.65 25.73 -14.74
N ASP A 77 -3.61 24.91 -14.55
CA ASP A 77 -2.46 24.92 -15.44
C ASP A 77 -2.68 24.03 -16.67
N LEU A 78 -3.13 22.79 -16.46
CA LEU A 78 -3.39 21.82 -17.51
C LEU A 78 -4.81 21.27 -17.42
N VAL A 79 -5.32 20.80 -18.55
CA VAL A 79 -6.58 20.05 -18.64
C VAL A 79 -6.32 18.75 -19.36
N ALA A 80 -6.75 17.63 -18.77
CA ALA A 80 -6.71 16.33 -19.41
C ALA A 80 -8.12 15.91 -19.85
N LYS A 81 -8.26 15.50 -21.11
CA LYS A 81 -9.49 14.88 -21.62
C LYS A 81 -9.50 13.41 -21.27
N LEU A 82 -10.54 12.95 -20.60
CA LEU A 82 -10.71 11.54 -20.27
C LEU A 82 -11.02 10.73 -21.53
N ARG A 83 -10.43 9.54 -21.64
CA ARG A 83 -10.57 8.67 -22.82
C ARG A 83 -11.90 7.93 -22.83
N ASN A 84 -12.30 7.41 -21.67
CA ASN A 84 -13.36 6.40 -21.54
C ASN A 84 -14.64 6.94 -20.93
N GLN A 85 -14.68 8.21 -20.65
CA GLN A 85 -15.87 8.91 -20.14
C GLN A 85 -15.88 10.36 -20.62
N GLU A 86 -17.08 10.91 -20.71
CA GLU A 86 -17.23 12.33 -20.96
C GLU A 86 -16.71 13.14 -19.77
N GLY A 87 -15.92 14.15 -20.06
CA GLY A 87 -15.42 15.08 -19.06
C GLY A 87 -13.91 15.25 -19.10
N TYR A 88 -13.47 16.05 -18.16
CA TYR A 88 -12.09 16.51 -18.09
C TYR A 88 -11.56 16.37 -16.67
N VAL A 89 -10.26 16.47 -16.55
CA VAL A 89 -9.53 16.55 -15.29
C VAL A 89 -8.84 17.90 -15.24
N ALA A 90 -9.10 18.67 -14.20
CA ALA A 90 -8.36 19.90 -13.93
C ALA A 90 -7.04 19.55 -13.22
N ILE A 91 -5.94 20.15 -13.67
CA ILE A 91 -4.61 19.85 -13.15
C ILE A 91 -3.93 21.15 -12.75
N GLN A 92 -3.42 21.18 -11.51
CA GLN A 92 -2.55 22.22 -10.98
C GLN A 92 -1.15 21.68 -10.82
N CYS A 93 -0.16 22.40 -11.32
CA CYS A 93 1.26 22.07 -11.24
C CYS A 93 1.98 22.99 -10.25
N LYS A 94 2.72 22.43 -9.29
CA LYS A 94 3.51 23.22 -8.32
C LYS A 94 4.95 22.80 -8.34
N PHE A 95 5.81 23.68 -8.83
CA PHE A 95 7.24 23.43 -8.99
C PHE A 95 8.05 24.07 -7.87
N TYR A 96 8.03 23.44 -6.70
CA TYR A 96 8.76 23.88 -5.51
C TYR A 96 9.95 22.98 -5.18
N LYS A 97 10.81 23.38 -4.25
CA LYS A 97 11.85 22.51 -3.68
C LYS A 97 11.23 21.33 -2.95
N ALA A 98 11.95 20.23 -2.84
CA ALA A 98 11.45 18.98 -2.26
C ALA A 98 10.92 19.12 -0.82
N ASP A 99 11.51 19.99 -0.03
CA ASP A 99 11.16 20.27 1.36
C ASP A 99 10.02 21.29 1.55
N HIS A 100 9.55 21.93 0.46
CA HIS A 100 8.48 22.92 0.54
C HIS A 100 7.14 22.28 0.88
N GLN A 101 6.39 22.89 1.81
CA GLN A 101 5.04 22.47 2.17
C GLN A 101 3.99 23.26 1.40
N ILE A 102 3.15 22.57 0.63
CA ILE A 102 2.02 23.18 -0.09
C ILE A 102 1.03 23.76 0.92
N SER A 103 0.73 25.04 0.78
CA SER A 103 -0.18 25.79 1.62
C SER A 103 -1.54 26.01 0.96
N LYS A 104 -2.54 26.42 1.73
CA LYS A 104 -3.88 26.74 1.22
C LYS A 104 -3.84 27.77 0.09
N LYS A 105 -3.00 28.80 0.22
CA LYS A 105 -2.85 29.86 -0.81
C LYS A 105 -2.38 29.33 -2.16
N ASP A 106 -1.66 28.22 -2.16
CA ASP A 106 -1.14 27.62 -3.39
C ASP A 106 -2.22 26.98 -4.25
N ILE A 107 -3.38 26.62 -3.65
CA ILE A 107 -4.43 25.85 -4.31
C ILE A 107 -5.83 26.49 -4.28
N ASP A 108 -6.04 27.59 -3.55
CA ASP A 108 -7.37 28.23 -3.41
C ASP A 108 -7.98 28.57 -4.78
N SER A 109 -7.21 29.21 -5.67
CA SER A 109 -7.66 29.57 -7.03
C SER A 109 -8.01 28.34 -7.86
N PHE A 110 -7.21 27.28 -7.74
CA PHE A 110 -7.43 26.01 -8.42
C PHE A 110 -8.75 25.35 -8.02
N ILE A 111 -9.03 25.26 -6.71
CA ILE A 111 -10.27 24.68 -6.21
C ILE A 111 -11.48 25.48 -6.68
N ALA A 112 -11.38 26.83 -6.63
CA ALA A 112 -12.46 27.71 -7.08
C ALA A 112 -12.72 27.58 -8.59
N ALA A 113 -11.67 27.62 -9.41
CA ALA A 113 -11.77 27.59 -10.87
C ALA A 113 -12.25 26.24 -11.42
N SER A 114 -11.90 25.15 -10.75
CA SER A 114 -12.20 23.77 -11.14
C SER A 114 -13.49 23.20 -10.56
N GLY A 115 -14.36 24.04 -9.97
CA GLY A 115 -15.62 23.63 -9.33
C GLY A 115 -16.78 23.32 -10.30
N LYS A 116 -16.55 23.26 -11.61
CA LYS A 116 -17.59 23.01 -12.61
C LYS A 116 -17.74 21.51 -12.92
N ASP A 117 -18.95 21.02 -13.14
CA ASP A 117 -19.31 19.60 -13.34
C ASP A 117 -18.62 18.92 -14.53
N ILE A 118 -18.05 19.70 -15.45
CA ILE A 118 -17.27 19.19 -16.57
C ILE A 118 -16.00 18.46 -16.10
N PHE A 119 -15.46 18.85 -14.92
CA PHE A 119 -14.33 18.18 -14.31
C PHE A 119 -14.80 17.04 -13.43
N LYS A 120 -14.31 15.83 -13.69
CA LYS A 120 -14.67 14.62 -12.96
C LYS A 120 -13.85 14.45 -11.69
N TYR A 121 -12.60 14.87 -11.73
CA TYR A 121 -11.71 14.98 -10.57
C TYR A 121 -10.62 16.02 -10.85
N ARG A 122 -9.83 16.29 -9.83
CA ARG A 122 -8.72 17.24 -9.84
C ARG A 122 -7.41 16.53 -9.56
N LEU A 123 -6.34 16.96 -10.21
CA LEU A 123 -4.98 16.52 -9.89
C LEU A 123 -4.15 17.71 -9.41
N LEU A 124 -3.57 17.58 -8.23
CA LEU A 124 -2.48 18.42 -7.76
C LEU A 124 -1.17 17.67 -8.01
N VAL A 125 -0.36 18.17 -8.96
CA VAL A 125 0.94 17.58 -9.28
C VAL A 125 2.02 18.50 -8.78
N ASP A 126 2.87 18.01 -7.87
CA ASP A 126 3.90 18.85 -7.27
C ASP A 126 5.25 18.14 -7.16
N SER A 127 6.32 18.92 -7.15
CA SER A 127 7.70 18.45 -7.03
C SER A 127 8.21 18.41 -5.58
N THR A 128 7.30 18.31 -4.59
CA THR A 128 7.68 18.27 -3.17
C THR A 128 7.52 16.87 -2.58
N GLU A 129 8.20 16.64 -1.46
CA GLU A 129 8.04 15.44 -0.63
C GLU A 129 7.28 15.75 0.66
N SER A 130 7.08 17.03 0.93
CA SER A 130 6.41 17.50 2.13
C SER A 130 4.93 17.19 2.07
N GLU A 131 4.31 16.96 3.22
CA GLU A 131 2.85 16.84 3.28
C GLU A 131 2.16 18.15 2.94
N LEU A 132 0.93 18.00 2.47
CA LEU A 132 0.02 19.13 2.40
C LEU A 132 -0.20 19.66 3.82
N SER A 133 -0.34 20.96 3.98
CA SER A 133 -0.66 21.51 5.30
C SER A 133 -2.04 21.02 5.77
N ASP A 134 -2.28 21.01 7.10
CA ASP A 134 -3.57 20.57 7.67
C ASP A 134 -4.74 21.35 7.07
N ASN A 135 -4.55 22.64 6.80
CA ASN A 135 -5.56 23.48 6.17
C ASN A 135 -5.88 23.05 4.73
N VAL A 136 -4.89 22.57 3.99
CA VAL A 136 -5.08 22.01 2.64
C VAL A 136 -5.82 20.68 2.74
N ASN A 137 -5.38 19.78 3.62
CA ASN A 137 -6.05 18.49 3.84
C ASN A 137 -7.53 18.68 4.24
N ALA A 138 -7.82 19.61 5.14
CA ALA A 138 -9.19 19.96 5.51
C ALA A 138 -10.01 20.53 4.34
N MET A 139 -9.37 21.30 3.45
CA MET A 139 -10.05 21.93 2.31
C MET A 139 -10.37 20.92 1.19
N ILE A 140 -9.47 19.96 0.91
CA ILE A 140 -9.69 18.96 -0.15
C ILE A 140 -10.62 17.84 0.31
N LYS A 141 -10.72 17.60 1.60
CA LYS A 141 -11.58 16.56 2.16
C LYS A 141 -13.05 16.86 1.96
N GLY A 142 -13.78 15.88 1.42
CA GLY A 142 -15.23 15.99 1.21
C GLY A 142 -15.66 16.92 0.08
N GLN A 143 -14.76 17.33 -0.81
CA GLN A 143 -15.10 18.05 -2.03
C GLN A 143 -15.98 17.19 -2.95
N ALA A 144 -17.03 17.79 -3.54
CA ALA A 144 -17.89 17.11 -4.51
C ALA A 144 -17.11 16.59 -5.73
N ILE A 145 -16.11 17.37 -6.20
CA ILE A 145 -15.13 16.96 -7.21
C ILE A 145 -13.86 16.59 -6.44
N PRO A 146 -13.47 15.30 -6.36
CA PRO A 146 -12.34 14.85 -5.55
C PRO A 146 -11.01 15.41 -6.05
N VAL A 147 -10.06 15.57 -5.12
CA VAL A 147 -8.69 16.02 -5.38
C VAL A 147 -7.73 14.88 -5.08
N TYR A 148 -6.91 14.51 -6.06
CA TYR A 148 -5.82 13.53 -5.91
C TYR A 148 -4.48 14.23 -6.05
N ARG A 149 -3.46 13.71 -5.38
CA ARG A 149 -2.11 14.28 -5.41
C ARG A 149 -1.11 13.33 -6.05
N ILE A 150 -0.27 13.89 -6.91
CA ILE A 150 0.93 13.24 -7.46
C ILE A 150 2.12 14.07 -7.00
N ASP A 151 2.87 13.57 -6.02
CA ASP A 151 4.06 14.22 -5.47
C ASP A 151 5.34 13.72 -6.15
N LEU A 152 6.49 14.25 -5.71
CA LEU A 152 7.80 13.85 -6.22
C LEU A 152 8.05 12.35 -6.11
N ARG A 153 7.67 11.72 -4.98
CA ARG A 153 7.89 10.28 -4.76
C ARG A 153 7.09 9.42 -5.73
N HIS A 154 5.86 9.83 -6.07
CA HIS A 154 5.06 9.14 -7.07
C HIS A 154 5.75 9.16 -8.44
N MET A 155 6.27 10.31 -8.85
CA MET A 155 6.98 10.46 -10.13
C MET A 155 8.33 9.71 -10.14
N GLU A 156 9.08 9.70 -9.04
CA GLU A 156 10.34 8.94 -8.91
C GLU A 156 10.13 7.42 -9.05
N ASN A 157 9.02 6.93 -8.51
CA ASN A 157 8.65 5.52 -8.58
C ASN A 157 8.08 5.09 -9.94
N SER A 158 8.02 5.98 -10.92
CA SER A 158 7.63 5.66 -12.30
C SER A 158 8.63 4.72 -12.98
N ARG A 159 8.14 3.94 -13.93
CA ARG A 159 8.99 3.17 -14.85
C ARG A 159 9.71 4.00 -15.91
N ILE A 160 9.43 5.28 -16.00
CA ILE A 160 10.14 6.15 -16.94
C ILE A 160 11.63 6.15 -16.62
N ASP A 161 12.45 5.92 -17.64
CA ASP A 161 13.90 6.05 -17.54
C ASP A 161 14.25 7.54 -17.59
N TRP A 162 14.44 8.11 -16.41
CA TRP A 162 14.72 9.54 -16.25
C TRP A 162 16.05 9.96 -16.89
N GLN A 163 17.03 9.05 -16.97
CA GLN A 163 18.30 9.32 -17.63
C GLN A 163 18.12 9.46 -19.15
N ILE A 164 17.39 8.54 -19.77
CA ILE A 164 17.08 8.63 -21.20
C ILE A 164 16.16 9.84 -21.48
N PHE A 165 15.19 10.06 -20.61
CA PHE A 165 14.30 11.22 -20.73
C PHE A 165 15.10 12.54 -20.69
N ALA A 166 16.01 12.70 -19.72
CA ALA A 166 16.84 13.89 -19.56
C ALA A 166 17.74 14.13 -20.78
N THR A 167 18.46 13.08 -21.23
CA THR A 167 19.48 13.20 -22.27
C THR A 167 18.93 13.25 -23.69
N LYS A 168 17.87 12.51 -23.97
CA LYS A 168 17.30 12.35 -25.32
C LYS A 168 15.91 12.96 -25.48
N GLN A 169 15.32 13.51 -24.43
CA GLN A 169 13.95 14.04 -24.41
C GLN A 169 12.90 13.01 -24.92
N LYS A 170 13.23 11.72 -24.79
CA LYS A 170 12.40 10.60 -25.22
C LYS A 170 11.95 9.79 -24.03
N VAL A 171 10.66 9.51 -23.95
CA VAL A 171 10.14 8.62 -22.90
C VAL A 171 10.46 7.17 -23.28
N VAL A 172 11.20 6.50 -22.40
CA VAL A 172 11.50 5.07 -22.49
C VAL A 172 11.20 4.49 -21.11
N LEU A 173 10.58 3.31 -21.08
CA LEU A 173 10.28 2.62 -19.82
C LEU A 173 11.44 1.69 -19.45
N LYS A 174 11.79 1.66 -18.16
CA LYS A 174 12.73 0.69 -17.59
C LYS A 174 12.22 -0.75 -17.83
N SER A 175 13.13 -1.69 -17.93
CA SER A 175 12.80 -3.13 -18.05
C SER A 175 12.05 -3.62 -16.81
N THR A 176 11.15 -4.58 -17.03
CA THR A 176 10.43 -5.26 -15.93
C THR A 176 11.30 -6.34 -15.30
N LYS A 177 10.96 -6.72 -14.08
CA LYS A 177 11.61 -7.84 -13.40
C LYS A 177 11.30 -9.18 -14.10
N GLU A 178 12.28 -10.08 -14.08
CA GLU A 178 12.09 -11.46 -14.53
C GLU A 178 11.68 -12.36 -13.36
N PRO A 179 10.74 -13.31 -13.58
CA PRO A 179 10.36 -14.25 -12.54
C PRO A 179 11.51 -15.13 -12.08
N ARG A 180 11.70 -15.27 -10.78
CA ARG A 180 12.66 -16.18 -10.16
C ARG A 180 12.22 -17.65 -10.37
N PRO A 181 13.11 -18.65 -10.21
CA PRO A 181 12.79 -20.07 -10.46
C PRO A 181 11.51 -20.54 -9.77
N HIS A 182 11.33 -20.27 -8.47
CA HIS A 182 10.14 -20.66 -7.71
C HIS A 182 8.86 -19.96 -8.19
N GLN A 183 8.98 -18.75 -8.74
CA GLN A 183 7.85 -17.99 -9.30
C GLN A 183 7.46 -18.53 -10.69
N LYS A 184 8.44 -18.97 -11.48
CA LYS A 184 8.19 -19.66 -12.76
C LYS A 184 7.47 -21.00 -12.53
N GLU A 185 7.94 -21.78 -11.54
CA GLU A 185 7.28 -23.03 -11.15
C GLU A 185 5.84 -22.79 -10.65
N ALA A 186 5.64 -21.73 -9.81
CA ALA A 186 4.30 -21.35 -9.36
C ALA A 186 3.39 -20.96 -10.52
N LEU A 187 3.88 -20.15 -11.45
CA LEU A 187 3.16 -19.73 -12.66
C LEU A 187 2.70 -20.93 -13.48
N GLU A 188 3.62 -21.84 -13.77
CA GLU A 188 3.35 -23.06 -14.55
C GLU A 188 2.26 -23.93 -13.88
N LYS A 189 2.46 -24.28 -12.60
CA LYS A 189 1.53 -25.12 -11.83
C LYS A 189 0.14 -24.51 -11.68
N VAL A 190 0.06 -23.21 -11.40
CA VAL A 190 -1.22 -22.51 -11.27
C VAL A 190 -1.94 -22.42 -12.62
N CYS A 191 -1.22 -22.11 -13.70
CA CYS A 191 -1.82 -22.04 -15.03
C CYS A 191 -2.31 -23.41 -15.52
N GLU A 192 -1.56 -24.48 -15.28
CA GLU A 192 -1.98 -25.85 -15.57
C GLU A 192 -3.24 -26.23 -14.77
N GLY A 193 -3.21 -26.04 -13.44
CA GLY A 193 -4.35 -26.41 -12.58
C GLY A 193 -5.62 -25.63 -12.89
N LEU A 194 -5.49 -24.35 -13.22
CA LEU A 194 -6.66 -23.53 -13.58
C LEU A 194 -7.11 -23.72 -15.03
N LYS A 195 -6.44 -24.50 -15.88
CA LYS A 195 -7.01 -24.95 -17.16
C LYS A 195 -8.12 -25.97 -16.94
N GLU A 196 -7.94 -26.85 -15.95
CA GLU A 196 -8.85 -27.96 -15.65
C GLU A 196 -9.91 -27.60 -14.61
N ALA A 197 -9.64 -26.64 -13.72
CA ALA A 197 -10.52 -26.21 -12.64
C ALA A 197 -10.87 -24.73 -12.74
N ASP A 198 -12.01 -24.36 -12.13
CA ASP A 198 -12.47 -22.96 -12.04
C ASP A 198 -11.83 -22.22 -10.84
N ARG A 199 -11.21 -22.94 -9.90
CA ARG A 199 -10.62 -22.37 -8.68
C ARG A 199 -9.43 -23.18 -8.15
N GLY A 200 -8.55 -22.52 -7.40
CA GLY A 200 -7.41 -23.17 -6.77
C GLY A 200 -6.63 -22.25 -5.83
N LYS A 201 -5.73 -22.86 -5.03
CA LYS A 201 -4.94 -22.19 -4.01
C LYS A 201 -3.48 -22.07 -4.41
N LEU A 202 -2.91 -20.88 -4.17
CA LEU A 202 -1.47 -20.61 -4.25
C LEU A 202 -0.96 -20.26 -2.84
N ILE A 203 -0.16 -21.12 -2.26
CA ILE A 203 0.39 -20.94 -0.93
C ILE A 203 1.86 -20.58 -1.06
N MET A 204 2.22 -19.33 -0.75
CA MET A 204 3.60 -18.86 -0.79
C MET A 204 3.94 -18.07 0.47
N ALA A 205 5.09 -18.35 1.06
CA ALA A 205 5.56 -17.64 2.25
C ALA A 205 5.64 -16.11 2.03
N CYS A 206 5.49 -15.33 3.10
CA CYS A 206 5.67 -13.88 3.03
C CYS A 206 7.08 -13.54 2.53
N GLY A 207 7.22 -12.45 1.75
CA GLY A 207 8.50 -12.01 1.21
C GLY A 207 9.00 -12.80 -0.02
N THR A 208 8.26 -13.81 -0.52
CA THR A 208 8.68 -14.61 -1.68
C THR A 208 8.13 -14.07 -3.02
N GLY A 209 7.42 -12.92 -2.99
CA GLY A 209 6.95 -12.22 -4.18
C GLY A 209 5.60 -12.71 -4.71
N LYS A 210 4.63 -13.02 -3.82
CA LYS A 210 3.25 -13.39 -4.20
C LYS A 210 2.62 -12.40 -5.18
N THR A 211 2.70 -11.10 -4.89
CA THR A 211 2.11 -10.02 -5.70
C THR A 211 2.66 -10.02 -7.13
N PHE A 212 3.98 -10.17 -7.28
CA PHE A 212 4.62 -10.26 -8.60
C PHE A 212 4.22 -11.56 -9.33
N THR A 213 4.19 -12.69 -8.60
CA THR A 213 3.76 -13.98 -9.18
C THR A 213 2.32 -13.91 -9.67
N SER A 214 1.42 -13.26 -8.90
CA SER A 214 0.02 -13.09 -9.30
C SER A 214 -0.15 -12.23 -10.56
N LEU A 215 0.70 -11.19 -10.74
CA LEU A 215 0.73 -10.42 -11.97
C LEU A 215 1.05 -11.32 -13.17
N LYS A 216 2.12 -12.14 -13.08
CA LYS A 216 2.52 -13.04 -14.18
C LYS A 216 1.47 -14.11 -14.48
N ILE A 217 0.77 -14.59 -13.46
CA ILE A 217 -0.39 -15.48 -13.62
C ILE A 217 -1.55 -14.76 -14.35
N ALA A 218 -1.85 -13.51 -13.98
CA ALA A 218 -2.90 -12.72 -14.63
C ALA A 218 -2.53 -12.41 -16.10
N GLU A 219 -1.30 -12.05 -16.39
CA GLU A 219 -0.80 -11.83 -17.75
C GLU A 219 -0.95 -13.10 -18.63
N THR A 220 -0.76 -14.28 -18.03
CA THR A 220 -0.82 -15.56 -18.75
C THR A 220 -2.25 -16.08 -18.93
N LEU A 221 -3.09 -16.00 -17.88
CA LEU A 221 -4.44 -16.56 -17.89
C LEU A 221 -5.50 -15.60 -18.47
N ALA A 222 -5.35 -14.30 -18.20
CA ALA A 222 -6.21 -13.28 -18.75
C ALA A 222 -5.54 -12.61 -19.96
N GLY A 223 -4.54 -11.77 -19.71
CA GLY A 223 -3.83 -11.10 -20.80
C GLY A 223 -4.60 -9.91 -21.41
N LYS A 224 -4.23 -9.53 -22.62
CA LYS A 224 -4.83 -8.41 -23.36
C LYS A 224 -6.31 -8.66 -23.66
N GLY A 225 -7.11 -7.60 -23.56
CA GLY A 225 -8.55 -7.63 -23.85
C GLY A 225 -9.39 -8.35 -22.79
N LYS A 226 -8.79 -8.73 -21.66
CA LYS A 226 -9.45 -9.49 -20.58
C LYS A 226 -9.55 -8.69 -19.30
N ARG A 227 -10.40 -9.19 -18.37
CA ARG A 227 -10.71 -8.51 -17.10
C ARG A 227 -10.27 -9.33 -15.91
N VAL A 228 -9.60 -8.66 -14.98
CA VAL A 228 -9.12 -9.25 -13.73
C VAL A 228 -9.72 -8.47 -12.55
N LEU A 229 -10.22 -9.18 -11.55
CA LEU A 229 -10.54 -8.63 -10.25
C LEU A 229 -9.46 -9.04 -9.26
N PHE A 230 -8.86 -8.07 -8.58
CA PHE A 230 -7.88 -8.30 -7.53
C PHE A 230 -8.42 -7.81 -6.19
N LEU A 231 -8.61 -8.72 -5.24
CA LEU A 231 -9.18 -8.45 -3.92
C LEU A 231 -8.12 -8.51 -2.84
N VAL A 232 -8.10 -7.48 -1.98
CA VAL A 232 -7.18 -7.36 -0.83
C VAL A 232 -7.93 -6.92 0.42
N PRO A 233 -7.38 -7.16 1.63
CA PRO A 233 -8.07 -6.81 2.87
C PRO A 233 -8.02 -5.31 3.25
N SER A 234 -7.10 -4.51 2.69
CA SER A 234 -6.92 -3.11 3.13
C SER A 234 -6.57 -2.14 1.99
N LEU A 235 -6.83 -0.84 2.19
CA LEU A 235 -6.48 0.24 1.25
C LEU A 235 -4.97 0.31 0.97
N ALA A 236 -4.15 0.12 2.00
CA ALA A 236 -2.69 0.11 1.85
C ALA A 236 -2.23 -0.98 0.87
N LEU A 237 -2.84 -2.17 0.94
CA LEU A 237 -2.55 -3.25 0.00
C LEU A 237 -3.10 -2.97 -1.40
N VAL A 238 -4.24 -2.26 -1.55
CA VAL A 238 -4.71 -1.78 -2.87
C VAL A 238 -3.64 -0.90 -3.50
N SER A 239 -3.19 0.15 -2.80
CA SER A 239 -2.17 1.08 -3.31
C SER A 239 -0.85 0.38 -3.64
N GLN A 240 -0.38 -0.49 -2.74
CA GLN A 240 0.84 -1.27 -2.95
C GLN A 240 0.72 -2.17 -4.19
N THR A 241 -0.37 -2.92 -4.32
CA THR A 241 -0.56 -3.86 -5.43
C THR A 241 -0.67 -3.15 -6.78
N ILE A 242 -1.43 -2.05 -6.84
CA ILE A 242 -1.51 -1.22 -8.05
C ILE A 242 -0.11 -0.80 -8.48
N ARG A 243 0.70 -0.28 -7.54
CA ARG A 243 2.05 0.18 -7.82
C ARG A 243 2.95 -0.96 -8.30
N GLU A 244 2.99 -2.08 -7.59
CA GLU A 244 3.82 -3.24 -7.94
C GLU A 244 3.44 -3.81 -9.31
N TRP A 245 2.14 -3.95 -9.59
CA TRP A 245 1.68 -4.45 -10.88
C TRP A 245 2.01 -3.50 -12.02
N THR A 246 1.79 -2.20 -11.82
CA THR A 246 2.12 -1.18 -12.83
C THR A 246 3.62 -1.14 -13.15
N LEU A 247 4.47 -1.31 -12.13
CA LEU A 247 5.91 -1.30 -12.31
C LEU A 247 6.46 -2.52 -13.05
N ASP A 248 5.83 -3.68 -12.91
CA ASP A 248 6.39 -4.95 -13.39
C ASP A 248 5.56 -5.63 -14.50
N THR A 249 4.47 -4.98 -14.95
CA THR A 249 3.65 -5.51 -16.03
C THR A 249 4.36 -5.47 -17.38
N GLN A 250 4.15 -6.51 -18.19
CA GLN A 250 4.56 -6.56 -19.60
C GLN A 250 3.39 -6.21 -20.54
N ILE A 251 2.16 -6.26 -20.04
CA ILE A 251 0.94 -5.90 -20.76
C ILE A 251 0.44 -4.57 -20.20
N PRO A 252 0.14 -3.56 -21.01
CA PRO A 252 -0.44 -2.32 -20.51
C PRO A 252 -1.70 -2.59 -19.68
N LEU A 253 -1.82 -1.92 -18.54
CA LEU A 253 -2.96 -2.05 -17.64
C LEU A 253 -3.92 -0.88 -17.76
N CYS A 254 -5.23 -1.17 -17.78
CA CYS A 254 -6.27 -0.20 -17.45
C CYS A 254 -6.77 -0.52 -16.04
N SER A 255 -6.32 0.28 -15.06
CA SER A 255 -6.51 -0.01 -13.63
C SER A 255 -7.61 0.85 -13.03
N PHE A 256 -8.50 0.24 -12.25
CA PHE A 256 -9.55 0.87 -11.47
C PHE A 256 -9.40 0.52 -9.99
N ALA A 257 -9.66 1.48 -9.10
CA ALA A 257 -9.67 1.24 -7.66
C ALA A 257 -11.11 1.32 -7.13
N VAL A 258 -11.55 0.29 -6.38
CA VAL A 258 -12.89 0.24 -5.77
C VAL A 258 -12.74 0.10 -4.26
N CYS A 259 -12.98 1.20 -3.56
CA CYS A 259 -12.89 1.25 -2.10
C CYS A 259 -13.62 2.47 -1.55
N SER A 260 -14.00 2.45 -0.28
CA SER A 260 -14.73 3.53 0.37
C SER A 260 -13.97 4.11 1.56
N ASP A 261 -14.09 5.43 1.76
CA ASP A 261 -13.55 6.14 2.93
C ASP A 261 -14.31 5.84 4.23
N THR A 262 -15.49 5.22 4.16
CA THR A 262 -16.32 4.96 5.35
C THR A 262 -15.67 4.04 6.37
N GLN A 263 -14.54 3.46 6.04
CA GLN A 263 -13.75 2.62 6.94
C GLN A 263 -12.59 3.39 7.60
N VAL A 264 -12.26 4.58 7.08
CA VAL A 264 -11.31 5.48 7.69
C VAL A 264 -12.01 6.20 8.86
N GLY A 265 -11.60 5.90 10.09
CA GLY A 265 -12.09 6.59 11.29
C GLY A 265 -13.17 5.88 12.11
N LYS A 266 -13.78 4.77 11.69
CA LYS A 266 -14.62 3.96 12.59
C LYS A 266 -13.76 3.00 13.40
N ARG A 267 -13.34 3.45 14.59
CA ARG A 267 -12.72 2.59 15.60
C ARG A 267 -13.67 1.43 15.94
N ARG A 268 -13.43 0.26 15.38
CA ARG A 268 -14.01 -1.00 15.87
C ARG A 268 -12.98 -1.68 16.76
N LYS A 269 -13.44 -2.10 17.94
CA LYS A 269 -12.62 -2.70 19.01
C LYS A 269 -11.82 -3.96 18.62
N ASN A 270 -11.99 -4.52 17.43
CA ASN A 270 -11.42 -5.82 17.03
C ASN A 270 -10.86 -5.91 15.60
N GLN A 271 -10.45 -4.79 14.95
CA GLN A 271 -9.81 -4.85 13.62
C GLN A 271 -8.46 -4.13 13.66
N ASP A 272 -7.41 -4.91 13.86
CA ASP A 272 -6.03 -4.47 14.13
C ASP A 272 -5.22 -4.00 12.89
N ASP A 273 -5.80 -4.02 11.68
CA ASP A 273 -5.06 -3.79 10.43
C ASP A 273 -5.48 -2.52 9.66
N MET A 274 -6.22 -1.59 10.29
CA MET A 274 -6.63 -0.36 9.60
C MET A 274 -5.53 0.69 9.68
N VAL A 275 -4.68 0.70 8.68
CA VAL A 275 -3.80 1.83 8.37
C VAL A 275 -4.68 3.06 8.11
N GLY A 276 -4.38 4.19 8.72
CA GLY A 276 -5.05 5.46 8.50
C GLY A 276 -4.77 6.07 7.11
N MET A 277 -4.99 5.27 6.05
CA MET A 277 -4.85 5.67 4.66
C MET A 277 -6.21 6.13 4.15
N GLU A 278 -6.27 7.32 3.56
CA GLU A 278 -7.48 7.84 2.91
C GLU A 278 -7.47 7.46 1.43
N THR A 279 -8.64 7.49 0.77
CA THR A 279 -8.73 7.24 -0.68
C THR A 279 -8.00 8.30 -1.50
N SER A 280 -7.82 9.50 -0.95
CA SER A 280 -6.97 10.56 -1.53
C SER A 280 -5.49 10.18 -1.62
N ASP A 281 -5.03 9.23 -0.79
CA ASP A 281 -3.64 8.73 -0.80
C ASP A 281 -3.43 7.61 -1.84
N LEU A 282 -4.50 7.18 -2.49
CA LEU A 282 -4.40 6.23 -3.59
C LEU A 282 -3.81 6.90 -4.82
N VAL A 283 -2.97 6.16 -5.50
CA VAL A 283 -2.31 6.61 -6.75
C VAL A 283 -3.31 6.79 -7.90
N LEU A 284 -4.51 6.20 -7.78
CA LEU A 284 -5.60 6.25 -8.75
C LEU A 284 -6.90 6.71 -8.08
N PRO A 285 -7.75 7.43 -8.82
CA PRO A 285 -9.11 7.73 -8.37
C PRO A 285 -9.85 6.46 -7.96
N ALA A 286 -10.39 6.46 -6.73
CA ALA A 286 -11.23 5.38 -6.25
C ALA A 286 -12.69 5.70 -6.45
N THR A 287 -13.49 4.67 -6.73
CA THR A 287 -14.95 4.80 -6.85
C THR A 287 -15.69 3.85 -5.91
N THR A 288 -16.86 4.28 -5.48
CA THR A 288 -17.88 3.45 -4.82
C THR A 288 -19.18 3.44 -5.64
N ASP A 289 -19.19 4.09 -6.80
CA ASP A 289 -20.32 4.15 -7.72
C ASP A 289 -20.26 2.97 -8.70
N ALA A 290 -21.14 2.01 -8.53
CA ALA A 290 -21.24 0.82 -9.36
C ALA A 290 -21.53 1.15 -10.84
N LYS A 291 -22.37 2.17 -11.08
CA LYS A 291 -22.73 2.61 -12.44
C LYS A 291 -21.54 3.27 -13.15
N ALA A 292 -20.81 4.14 -12.45
CA ALA A 292 -19.62 4.77 -12.99
C ALA A 292 -18.54 3.71 -13.29
N LEU A 293 -18.29 2.78 -12.35
CA LEU A 293 -17.37 1.67 -12.54
C LEU A 293 -17.72 0.82 -13.77
N ALA A 294 -18.99 0.42 -13.91
CA ALA A 294 -19.43 -0.38 -15.04
C ALA A 294 -19.23 0.38 -16.35
N LYS A 295 -19.65 1.64 -16.43
CA LYS A 295 -19.48 2.47 -17.62
C LYS A 295 -18.00 2.57 -18.07
N GLU A 296 -17.09 2.77 -17.13
CA GLU A 296 -15.67 2.94 -17.42
C GLU A 296 -14.95 1.61 -17.72
N ALA A 297 -15.33 0.53 -17.03
CA ALA A 297 -14.67 -0.77 -17.15
C ALA A 297 -15.31 -1.71 -18.19
N CYS A 298 -16.50 -1.38 -18.72
CA CYS A 298 -17.17 -2.18 -19.76
C CYS A 298 -16.50 -2.06 -21.13
N GLU A 299 -15.83 -0.95 -21.41
CA GLU A 299 -15.14 -0.77 -22.68
C GLU A 299 -14.08 -1.85 -22.88
N ASN A 300 -14.11 -2.47 -24.06
CA ASN A 300 -13.20 -3.56 -24.39
C ASN A 300 -11.92 -2.99 -24.98
N PHE A 301 -10.90 -2.84 -24.16
CA PHE A 301 -9.59 -2.41 -24.60
C PHE A 301 -8.81 -3.62 -25.10
N ALA A 302 -8.87 -3.92 -26.38
CA ALA A 302 -8.22 -5.10 -26.96
C ALA A 302 -6.72 -5.18 -26.66
N GLU A 303 -6.05 -4.04 -26.48
CA GLU A 303 -4.59 -3.98 -26.30
C GLU A 303 -4.12 -3.91 -24.83
N VAL A 304 -5.04 -3.80 -23.87
CA VAL A 304 -4.70 -3.71 -22.44
C VAL A 304 -5.41 -4.80 -21.64
N MET A 305 -4.90 -5.09 -20.45
CA MET A 305 -5.58 -5.89 -19.44
C MET A 305 -6.33 -4.96 -18.48
N THR A 306 -7.64 -5.10 -18.39
CA THR A 306 -8.46 -4.32 -17.44
C THR A 306 -8.38 -4.96 -16.06
N VAL A 307 -7.97 -4.19 -15.04
CA VAL A 307 -7.83 -4.70 -13.68
C VAL A 307 -8.61 -3.82 -12.71
N ILE A 308 -9.53 -4.43 -11.99
CA ILE A 308 -10.24 -3.80 -10.87
C ILE A 308 -9.58 -4.25 -9.57
N PHE A 309 -8.93 -3.31 -8.88
CA PHE A 309 -8.36 -3.53 -7.55
C PHE A 309 -9.38 -3.10 -6.50
N SER A 310 -9.76 -3.99 -5.59
CA SER A 310 -10.79 -3.70 -4.59
C SER A 310 -10.42 -4.25 -3.22
N THR A 311 -10.96 -3.62 -2.19
CA THR A 311 -11.01 -4.25 -0.88
C THR A 311 -12.18 -5.25 -0.83
N TYR A 312 -12.04 -6.32 -0.02
CA TYR A 312 -13.16 -7.25 0.21
C TYR A 312 -14.41 -6.54 0.74
N HIS A 313 -14.26 -5.48 1.51
CA HIS A 313 -15.38 -4.72 2.03
C HIS A 313 -16.18 -3.96 0.97
N SER A 314 -15.58 -3.66 -0.16
CA SER A 314 -16.23 -2.95 -1.28
C SER A 314 -16.75 -3.91 -2.35
N ILE A 315 -16.77 -5.21 -2.08
CA ILE A 315 -17.17 -6.25 -3.03
C ILE A 315 -18.63 -6.06 -3.51
N GLN A 316 -19.50 -5.46 -2.69
CA GLN A 316 -20.88 -5.18 -3.05
C GLN A 316 -20.98 -4.22 -4.25
N VAL A 317 -20.11 -3.21 -4.33
CA VAL A 317 -20.06 -2.27 -5.48
C VAL A 317 -19.81 -3.02 -6.79
N ILE A 318 -18.96 -4.05 -6.75
CA ILE A 318 -18.65 -4.88 -7.92
C ILE A 318 -19.84 -5.77 -8.29
N SER A 319 -20.50 -6.35 -7.27
CA SER A 319 -21.72 -7.15 -7.47
C SER A 319 -22.82 -6.32 -8.14
N ASP A 320 -23.06 -5.11 -7.63
CA ASP A 320 -24.08 -4.19 -8.16
C ASP A 320 -23.70 -3.74 -9.58
N ALA A 321 -22.42 -3.48 -9.85
CA ALA A 321 -21.93 -3.15 -11.19
C ALA A 321 -22.20 -4.28 -12.20
N GLN A 322 -22.01 -5.55 -11.80
CA GLN A 322 -22.29 -6.69 -12.67
C GLN A 322 -23.78 -6.93 -12.86
N LYS A 323 -24.58 -6.89 -11.77
CA LYS A 323 -26.00 -7.22 -11.80
C LYS A 323 -26.86 -6.15 -12.44
N ASP A 324 -26.60 -4.87 -12.08
CA ASP A 324 -27.52 -3.78 -12.39
C ASP A 324 -27.00 -2.87 -13.52
N HIS A 325 -25.69 -2.92 -13.81
CA HIS A 325 -25.06 -1.98 -14.74
C HIS A 325 -24.25 -2.64 -15.86
N GLY A 326 -24.30 -3.98 -15.97
CA GLY A 326 -23.78 -4.72 -17.12
C GLY A 326 -22.24 -4.84 -17.14
N LEU A 327 -21.55 -4.68 -16.01
CA LEU A 327 -20.13 -5.01 -15.95
C LEU A 327 -19.93 -6.51 -16.27
N PRO A 328 -19.16 -6.87 -17.31
CA PRO A 328 -18.99 -8.27 -17.69
C PRO A 328 -18.28 -9.11 -16.62
N GLU A 329 -18.44 -10.43 -16.72
CA GLU A 329 -17.73 -11.38 -15.87
C GLU A 329 -16.20 -11.21 -15.95
N PHE A 330 -15.51 -11.52 -14.88
CA PHE A 330 -14.05 -11.51 -14.84
C PHE A 330 -13.48 -12.80 -15.42
N ASP A 331 -12.41 -12.69 -16.20
CA ASP A 331 -11.69 -13.86 -16.68
C ASP A 331 -10.89 -14.51 -15.54
N LEU A 332 -10.42 -13.70 -14.58
CA LEU A 332 -9.71 -14.16 -13.39
C LEU A 332 -10.05 -13.27 -12.17
N ILE A 333 -10.37 -13.91 -11.06
CA ILE A 333 -10.49 -13.27 -9.74
C ILE A 333 -9.32 -13.74 -8.89
N ILE A 334 -8.54 -12.80 -8.33
CA ILE A 334 -7.43 -13.07 -7.44
C ILE A 334 -7.79 -12.58 -6.03
N CYS A 335 -7.75 -13.49 -5.07
CA CYS A 335 -8.02 -13.24 -3.67
C CYS A 335 -6.71 -13.27 -2.90
N ASP A 336 -6.14 -12.11 -2.58
CA ASP A 336 -4.94 -12.03 -1.75
C ASP A 336 -5.30 -12.07 -0.26
N GLU A 337 -4.38 -12.59 0.55
CA GLU A 337 -4.60 -12.91 1.96
C GLU A 337 -5.91 -13.71 2.17
N ALA A 338 -6.12 -14.71 1.33
CA ALA A 338 -7.37 -15.47 1.23
C ALA A 338 -7.76 -16.20 2.54
N HIS A 339 -6.84 -16.34 3.51
CA HIS A 339 -7.19 -16.83 4.85
C HIS A 339 -8.21 -15.92 5.57
N ARG A 340 -8.40 -14.67 5.13
CA ARG A 340 -9.43 -13.76 5.63
C ARG A 340 -10.82 -14.03 5.05
N THR A 341 -10.91 -14.78 3.96
CA THR A 341 -12.21 -15.22 3.41
C THR A 341 -12.76 -16.47 4.10
N THR A 342 -12.09 -16.92 5.17
CA THR A 342 -12.54 -18.02 6.03
C THR A 342 -13.34 -17.48 7.20
N GLY A 343 -14.36 -18.22 7.65
CA GLY A 343 -15.16 -17.83 8.83
C GLY A 343 -16.45 -18.63 8.95
N ILE A 344 -17.16 -18.42 10.04
CA ILE A 344 -18.50 -18.96 10.28
C ILE A 344 -19.49 -17.83 10.06
N VAL A 345 -20.38 -17.95 9.09
CA VAL A 345 -21.50 -17.00 8.93
C VAL A 345 -22.69 -17.51 9.73
N LEU A 346 -22.89 -16.91 10.88
CA LEU A 346 -24.17 -16.96 11.58
C LEU A 346 -25.02 -15.82 10.97
N GLY A 347 -26.17 -16.09 10.44
CA GLY A 347 -27.03 -15.22 9.63
C GLY A 347 -27.35 -13.79 10.09
N THR A 348 -26.68 -13.27 11.12
CA THR A 348 -26.87 -11.95 11.70
C THR A 348 -25.68 -10.98 11.56
N ASP A 349 -24.48 -11.45 11.21
CA ASP A 349 -23.29 -10.59 11.13
C ASP A 349 -22.98 -10.18 9.69
N LYS A 350 -23.45 -8.98 9.32
CA LYS A 350 -23.33 -8.43 7.95
C LYS A 350 -21.87 -8.23 7.48
N HIS A 351 -20.90 -8.13 8.36
CA HIS A 351 -19.52 -7.78 7.98
C HIS A 351 -18.61 -8.98 7.72
N GLU A 352 -18.78 -10.09 8.44
CA GLU A 352 -18.09 -11.34 8.09
C GLU A 352 -18.62 -11.91 6.77
N SER A 353 -19.87 -11.59 6.41
CA SER A 353 -20.47 -12.01 5.15
C SER A 353 -19.81 -11.41 3.90
N GLU A 354 -19.21 -10.22 3.97
CA GLU A 354 -18.61 -9.56 2.79
C GLU A 354 -17.41 -10.34 2.22
N PHE A 355 -16.57 -10.89 3.09
CA PHE A 355 -15.39 -11.66 2.67
C PHE A 355 -15.74 -13.00 2.01
N ILE A 356 -16.88 -13.59 2.35
CA ILE A 356 -17.32 -14.88 1.81
C ILE A 356 -18.02 -14.74 0.46
N LYS A 357 -18.56 -13.55 0.15
CA LYS A 357 -19.26 -13.28 -1.13
C LYS A 357 -18.44 -13.65 -2.36
N VAL A 358 -17.12 -13.60 -2.27
CA VAL A 358 -16.23 -13.92 -3.40
C VAL A 358 -16.32 -15.39 -3.84
N HIS A 359 -16.79 -16.29 -2.98
CA HIS A 359 -16.89 -17.72 -3.32
C HIS A 359 -18.09 -18.03 -4.22
N ASP A 360 -19.10 -17.18 -4.18
CA ASP A 360 -20.38 -17.38 -4.88
C ASP A 360 -20.39 -16.67 -6.23
N ASN A 361 -20.51 -17.47 -7.31
CA ASN A 361 -20.56 -16.96 -8.67
C ASN A 361 -21.88 -16.22 -8.99
N SER A 362 -22.92 -16.41 -8.17
CA SER A 362 -24.17 -15.64 -8.28
C SER A 362 -24.03 -14.21 -7.75
N ILE A 363 -23.02 -13.97 -6.89
CA ILE A 363 -22.73 -12.65 -6.31
C ILE A 363 -21.67 -11.95 -7.14
N ILE A 364 -20.52 -12.60 -7.38
CA ILE A 364 -19.42 -12.07 -8.19
C ILE A 364 -19.12 -13.06 -9.32
N GLN A 365 -19.43 -12.66 -10.54
CA GLN A 365 -19.25 -13.51 -11.71
C GLN A 365 -17.79 -13.50 -12.16
N GLY A 366 -17.21 -14.69 -12.30
CA GLY A 366 -15.85 -14.88 -12.79
C GLY A 366 -15.57 -16.31 -13.20
N LYS A 367 -14.80 -16.47 -14.29
CA LYS A 367 -14.50 -17.78 -14.88
C LYS A 367 -13.54 -18.59 -14.02
N LYS A 368 -12.56 -17.91 -13.42
CA LYS A 368 -11.51 -18.55 -12.62
C LYS A 368 -11.24 -17.76 -11.34
N ARG A 369 -10.89 -18.49 -10.25
CA ARG A 369 -10.54 -17.91 -8.95
C ARG A 369 -9.21 -18.45 -8.44
N LEU A 370 -8.31 -17.56 -8.06
CA LEU A 370 -7.04 -17.88 -7.43
C LEU A 370 -7.02 -17.35 -6.00
N TYR A 371 -6.93 -18.24 -5.04
CA TYR A 371 -6.83 -17.91 -3.62
C TYR A 371 -5.39 -17.94 -3.16
N MET A 372 -4.83 -16.78 -2.80
CA MET A 372 -3.43 -16.65 -2.41
C MET A 372 -3.29 -16.37 -0.92
N THR A 373 -2.38 -17.05 -0.26
CA THR A 373 -2.01 -16.77 1.12
C THR A 373 -0.63 -17.33 1.47
N ALA A 374 -0.03 -16.79 2.52
CA ALA A 374 1.15 -17.41 3.15
C ALA A 374 0.76 -18.45 4.21
N THR A 375 -0.40 -18.28 4.84
CA THR A 375 -0.87 -19.02 6.01
C THR A 375 -2.29 -19.51 5.80
N PRO A 376 -2.50 -20.69 5.20
CA PRO A 376 -3.83 -21.23 5.03
C PRO A 376 -4.50 -21.48 6.40
N LYS A 377 -5.75 -21.03 6.53
CA LYS A 377 -6.52 -21.21 7.77
C LYS A 377 -7.49 -22.37 7.62
N ILE A 378 -7.31 -23.36 8.44
CA ILE A 378 -8.10 -24.61 8.47
C ILE A 378 -8.75 -24.73 9.85
N PHE A 379 -10.04 -24.96 9.89
CA PHE A 379 -10.79 -25.16 11.13
C PHE A 379 -10.82 -26.64 11.53
N ALA A 380 -10.78 -26.88 12.85
CA ALA A 380 -10.85 -28.23 13.39
C ALA A 380 -12.22 -28.88 13.14
N ASP A 381 -12.24 -30.21 12.96
CA ASP A 381 -13.45 -30.99 12.63
C ASP A 381 -14.59 -30.81 13.63
N LYS A 382 -14.27 -30.53 14.92
CA LYS A 382 -15.30 -30.24 15.94
C LYS A 382 -16.08 -28.95 15.65
N LEU A 383 -15.43 -27.94 15.07
CA LEU A 383 -16.09 -26.69 14.66
C LEU A 383 -16.90 -26.87 13.39
N LYS A 384 -16.40 -27.65 12.43
CA LYS A 384 -17.12 -28.01 11.21
C LYS A 384 -18.45 -28.71 11.54
N LYS A 385 -18.41 -29.74 12.39
CA LYS A 385 -19.62 -30.45 12.82
C LYS A 385 -20.62 -29.57 13.59
N LYS A 386 -20.15 -28.57 14.34
CA LYS A 386 -21.06 -27.61 15.01
C LYS A 386 -21.71 -26.65 14.03
N ALA A 387 -21.02 -26.23 12.98
CA ALA A 387 -21.57 -25.38 11.92
C ALA A 387 -22.66 -26.14 11.15
N ASP A 388 -22.41 -27.39 10.77
CA ASP A 388 -23.38 -28.25 10.08
C ASP A 388 -24.70 -28.43 10.87
N VAL A 389 -24.62 -28.52 12.21
CA VAL A 389 -25.79 -28.64 13.09
C VAL A 389 -26.57 -27.32 13.23
N SER A 390 -25.92 -26.17 13.02
CA SER A 390 -26.52 -24.84 13.22
C SER A 390 -26.93 -24.14 11.94
N ASP A 391 -26.95 -24.82 10.80
CA ASP A 391 -27.21 -24.23 9.46
C ASP A 391 -26.30 -23.05 9.14
N ALA A 392 -25.10 -23.03 9.72
CA ALA A 392 -24.10 -21.98 9.51
C ALA A 392 -23.13 -22.38 8.40
N VAL A 393 -22.87 -21.47 7.48
CA VAL A 393 -21.84 -21.69 6.44
C VAL A 393 -20.46 -21.50 7.05
N LEU A 394 -19.65 -22.57 7.09
CA LEU A 394 -18.25 -22.53 7.54
C LEU A 394 -17.32 -22.57 6.33
N ALA A 395 -16.68 -21.44 6.02
CA ALA A 395 -15.63 -21.41 4.99
C ALA A 395 -14.26 -21.75 5.61
N SER A 396 -13.72 -22.91 5.26
CA SER A 396 -12.40 -23.40 5.68
C SER A 396 -11.53 -23.69 4.45
N MET A 397 -10.26 -23.34 4.48
CA MET A 397 -9.40 -23.43 3.28
C MET A 397 -9.07 -24.86 2.84
N ASP A 398 -9.43 -25.88 3.60
CA ASP A 398 -9.36 -27.27 3.18
C ASP A 398 -10.61 -27.75 2.42
N ASP A 399 -11.67 -26.93 2.37
CA ASP A 399 -12.83 -27.19 1.53
C ASP A 399 -12.49 -26.93 0.04
N GLU A 400 -12.34 -28.01 -0.72
CA GLU A 400 -12.02 -27.93 -2.15
C GLU A 400 -13.19 -27.43 -3.01
N ALA A 401 -14.43 -27.51 -2.56
CA ALA A 401 -15.56 -26.96 -3.28
C ALA A 401 -15.53 -25.43 -3.25
N LEU A 402 -15.11 -24.82 -2.14
CA LEU A 402 -15.00 -23.37 -1.99
C LEU A 402 -13.70 -22.80 -2.52
N TYR A 403 -12.56 -23.44 -2.24
CA TYR A 403 -11.23 -22.89 -2.51
C TYR A 403 -10.47 -23.59 -3.64
N GLY A 404 -10.98 -24.72 -4.13
CA GLY A 404 -10.26 -25.56 -5.09
C GLY A 404 -9.08 -26.32 -4.47
N LYS A 405 -8.36 -27.03 -5.32
CA LYS A 405 -7.15 -27.78 -4.92
C LYS A 405 -5.98 -26.85 -4.63
N ASN A 406 -5.03 -27.35 -3.85
CA ASN A 406 -3.75 -26.68 -3.69
C ASN A 406 -2.90 -26.87 -4.97
N LEU A 407 -2.72 -25.82 -5.74
CA LEU A 407 -2.02 -25.87 -7.03
C LEU A 407 -0.51 -25.77 -6.86
N TYR A 408 -0.05 -24.93 -5.91
CA TYR A 408 1.37 -24.79 -5.60
C TYR A 408 1.59 -24.35 -4.15
N THR A 409 2.64 -24.91 -3.54
CA THR A 409 3.09 -24.52 -2.20
C THR A 409 4.59 -24.22 -2.19
N TYR A 410 4.92 -23.00 -1.76
CA TYR A 410 6.30 -22.59 -1.50
C TYR A 410 6.44 -22.17 -0.04
N THR A 411 6.93 -23.11 0.78
CA THR A 411 7.00 -22.93 2.24
C THR A 411 8.13 -22.00 2.66
N PHE A 412 8.03 -21.49 3.88
CA PHE A 412 9.09 -20.69 4.50
C PHE A 412 10.41 -21.47 4.58
N SER A 413 10.36 -22.76 4.94
CA SER A 413 11.55 -23.61 4.99
C SER A 413 12.22 -23.78 3.62
N LYS A 414 11.44 -23.90 2.53
CA LYS A 414 11.99 -23.96 1.17
C LYS A 414 12.64 -22.63 0.80
N ALA A 415 12.00 -21.49 1.13
CA ALA A 415 12.54 -20.16 0.89
C ALA A 415 13.86 -19.89 1.64
N LEU A 416 14.03 -20.43 2.84
CA LEU A 416 15.30 -20.37 3.58
C LEU A 416 16.39 -21.21 2.90
N LYS A 417 16.07 -22.45 2.47
CA LYS A 417 17.02 -23.31 1.75
C LYS A 417 17.48 -22.68 0.45
N ASP A 418 16.56 -22.06 -0.28
CA ASP A 418 16.84 -21.36 -1.53
C ASP A 418 17.49 -19.97 -1.31
N LYS A 419 17.83 -19.62 -0.07
CA LYS A 419 18.45 -18.34 0.33
C LYS A 419 17.67 -17.08 -0.12
N LEU A 420 16.36 -17.19 -0.27
CA LEU A 420 15.48 -16.06 -0.59
C LEU A 420 15.08 -15.28 0.64
N LEU A 421 15.02 -15.93 1.78
CA LEU A 421 14.73 -15.32 3.07
C LEU A 421 15.92 -15.47 4.01
N THR A 422 16.08 -14.51 4.91
CA THR A 422 17.11 -14.54 5.95
C THR A 422 16.75 -15.60 7.00
N PRO A 423 17.69 -16.42 7.45
CA PRO A 423 17.49 -17.32 8.57
C PRO A 423 17.06 -16.57 9.83
N TYR A 424 16.23 -17.20 10.64
CA TYR A 424 15.79 -16.63 11.91
C TYR A 424 16.12 -17.57 13.06
N LYS A 425 16.24 -16.99 14.25
CA LYS A 425 16.30 -17.72 15.51
C LYS A 425 15.11 -17.33 16.37
N VAL A 426 14.51 -18.31 17.04
CA VAL A 426 13.48 -18.06 18.06
C VAL A 426 14.15 -18.16 19.42
N ILE A 427 14.14 -17.06 20.16
CA ILE A 427 14.63 -16.99 21.52
C ILE A 427 13.41 -16.98 22.44
N VAL A 428 13.27 -17.99 23.26
CA VAL A 428 12.25 -18.04 24.32
C VAL A 428 12.92 -17.67 25.62
N LEU A 429 12.52 -16.55 26.19
CA LEU A 429 13.03 -16.05 27.47
C LEU A 429 12.02 -16.36 28.55
N ALA A 430 12.42 -17.11 29.56
CA ALA A 430 11.74 -17.19 30.85
C ALA A 430 12.31 -16.08 31.73
N VAL A 431 11.49 -15.11 32.10
CA VAL A 431 11.87 -14.09 33.08
C VAL A 431 11.29 -14.49 34.41
N ASP A 432 12.18 -14.81 35.36
CA ASP A 432 11.78 -15.20 36.71
C ASP A 432 11.23 -13.95 37.44
N GLU A 433 10.01 -14.03 37.93
CA GLU A 433 9.39 -12.96 38.72
C GLU A 433 10.18 -12.63 40.00
N ALA A 434 10.96 -13.57 40.51
CA ALA A 434 11.85 -13.35 41.65
C ALA A 434 12.96 -12.34 41.36
N ILE A 435 13.37 -12.17 40.08
CA ILE A 435 14.37 -11.19 39.66
C ILE A 435 13.78 -9.77 39.67
N ILE A 436 12.47 -9.64 39.51
CA ILE A 436 11.73 -8.39 39.62
C ILE A 436 11.12 -8.30 41.02
N ASN A 437 11.97 -8.10 42.00
CA ASN A 437 11.54 -8.07 43.39
C ASN A 437 10.58 -6.90 43.68
N ALA A 438 9.87 -7.00 44.81
CA ALA A 438 8.88 -6.00 45.25
C ALA A 438 9.43 -4.57 45.32
N THR A 439 10.74 -4.37 45.40
CA THR A 439 11.42 -3.09 45.48
C THR A 439 11.49 -2.39 44.12
N ILE A 440 11.79 -3.15 43.05
CA ILE A 440 11.75 -2.63 41.67
C ILE A 440 10.32 -2.20 41.33
N GLN A 441 9.35 -3.04 41.68
CA GLN A 441 7.93 -2.76 41.51
C GLN A 441 7.47 -1.51 42.26
N LYS A 442 7.91 -1.30 43.50
CA LYS A 442 7.56 -0.15 44.31
C LYS A 442 8.12 1.15 43.73
N ARG A 443 9.39 1.16 43.28
CA ARG A 443 9.99 2.36 42.65
C ARG A 443 9.42 2.69 41.29
N LEU A 444 9.02 1.70 40.49
CA LEU A 444 8.34 1.92 39.22
C LEU A 444 6.91 2.45 39.43
N LYS A 445 6.20 1.98 40.47
CA LYS A 445 4.90 2.50 40.88
C LYS A 445 4.96 3.95 41.39
N ASP A 446 6.02 4.30 42.12
CA ASP A 446 6.19 5.67 42.65
C ASP A 446 6.48 6.70 41.53
N LYS A 447 7.06 6.28 40.40
CA LYS A 447 7.29 7.14 39.21
C LYS A 447 6.09 7.23 38.27
N ASN A 448 5.29 6.15 38.15
CA ASN A 448 4.11 6.07 37.29
C ASN A 448 3.08 5.11 37.89
N SER A 449 1.98 5.64 38.42
CA SER A 449 0.97 4.94 39.22
C SER A 449 0.24 3.76 38.55
N GLU A 450 0.50 3.46 37.26
CA GLU A 450 -0.21 2.44 36.49
C GLU A 450 0.68 1.33 35.91
N LEU A 451 1.96 1.23 36.29
CA LEU A 451 2.84 0.18 35.79
C LEU A 451 2.40 -1.20 36.31
N ILE A 452 1.92 -2.02 35.37
CA ILE A 452 1.60 -3.40 35.65
C ILE A 452 2.91 -4.20 35.66
N LEU A 453 3.12 -5.03 36.66
CA LEU A 453 4.29 -5.94 36.83
C LEU A 453 4.63 -6.69 35.53
N ASP A 454 3.62 -7.15 34.83
CA ASP A 454 3.71 -7.89 33.58
C ASP A 454 4.42 -7.10 32.46
N ASP A 455 4.14 -5.82 32.31
CA ASP A 455 4.75 -4.97 31.25
C ASP A 455 6.24 -4.73 31.54
N THR A 456 6.62 -4.50 32.79
CA THR A 456 8.02 -4.32 33.19
C THR A 456 8.84 -5.59 32.98
N THR A 457 8.28 -6.74 33.34
CA THR A 457 8.89 -8.04 33.13
C THR A 457 9.16 -8.31 31.66
N LYS A 458 8.19 -7.99 30.80
CA LYS A 458 8.33 -8.12 29.36
C LYS A 458 9.40 -7.19 28.78
N ILE A 459 9.47 -5.92 29.25
CA ILE A 459 10.50 -4.97 28.81
C ILE A 459 11.90 -5.46 29.19
N ILE A 460 12.10 -5.96 30.40
CA ILE A 460 13.40 -6.53 30.85
C ILE A 460 13.75 -7.76 30.02
N GLY A 461 12.78 -8.62 29.72
CA GLY A 461 12.98 -9.74 28.80
C GLY A 461 13.41 -9.29 27.41
N CYS A 462 12.76 -8.28 26.85
CA CYS A 462 13.14 -7.67 25.56
C CYS A 462 14.56 -7.10 25.62
N TYR A 463 14.91 -6.35 26.66
CA TYR A 463 16.26 -5.81 26.88
C TYR A 463 17.33 -6.92 26.86
N LYS A 464 17.12 -8.00 27.63
CA LYS A 464 18.05 -9.14 27.67
C LYS A 464 18.21 -9.80 26.29
N ALA A 465 17.11 -9.97 25.56
CA ALA A 465 17.14 -10.54 24.22
C ALA A 465 17.88 -9.65 23.21
N LEU A 466 17.62 -8.35 23.24
CA LEU A 466 18.20 -7.39 22.30
C LEU A 466 19.69 -7.14 22.57
N SER A 467 20.07 -7.08 23.85
CA SER A 467 21.46 -6.85 24.28
C SER A 467 22.33 -8.11 24.28
N GLN A 468 21.71 -9.31 24.17
CA GLN A 468 22.42 -10.60 24.16
C GLN A 468 23.27 -10.88 25.42
N ILE A 469 22.90 -10.33 26.58
CA ILE A 469 23.70 -10.38 27.83
C ILE A 469 23.83 -11.81 28.39
N GLU A 470 22.81 -12.67 28.27
CA GLU A 470 22.79 -14.00 28.87
C GLU A 470 23.33 -15.13 27.99
N LYS A 471 24.22 -14.83 27.06
CA LYS A 471 24.85 -15.85 26.24
C LYS A 471 25.83 -16.69 27.01
N LYS A 472 25.67 -18.00 26.90
CA LYS A 472 26.61 -18.98 27.50
C LYS A 472 27.77 -19.35 26.57
N GLU A 473 27.68 -19.05 25.26
CA GLU A 473 28.71 -19.35 24.25
C GLU A 473 28.83 -18.19 23.27
N ASP A 474 30.05 -17.90 22.84
CA ASP A 474 30.32 -16.89 21.79
C ASP A 474 29.96 -17.47 20.41
N ASP A 475 28.68 -17.40 20.05
CA ASP A 475 28.17 -17.86 18.75
C ASP A 475 28.25 -16.78 17.68
N GLY A 476 29.01 -15.69 17.92
CA GLY A 476 29.23 -14.59 16.99
C GLY A 476 28.02 -13.69 16.74
N ILE A 477 26.94 -13.84 17.51
CA ILE A 477 25.75 -12.99 17.36
C ILE A 477 26.00 -11.67 18.07
N LYS A 478 25.92 -10.58 17.31
CA LYS A 478 26.03 -9.20 17.82
C LYS A 478 24.70 -8.73 18.43
N PRO A 479 24.70 -7.72 19.32
CA PRO A 479 23.50 -7.03 19.77
C PRO A 479 22.63 -6.57 18.59
N MET A 480 21.32 -6.56 18.79
CA MET A 480 20.38 -6.18 17.74
C MET A 480 20.34 -4.66 17.57
N ARG A 481 20.38 -4.20 16.32
CA ARG A 481 20.31 -2.78 15.99
C ARG A 481 18.90 -2.27 15.76
N ARG A 482 17.96 -3.17 15.43
CA ARG A 482 16.57 -2.84 15.06
C ARG A 482 15.63 -3.87 15.63
N SER A 483 14.52 -3.41 16.18
CA SER A 483 13.49 -4.28 16.74
C SER A 483 12.09 -3.76 16.49
N LEU A 484 11.15 -4.68 16.35
CA LEU A 484 9.72 -4.41 16.36
C LEU A 484 9.09 -5.07 17.57
N ALA A 485 8.41 -4.31 18.41
CA ALA A 485 7.67 -4.80 19.56
C ALA A 485 6.17 -4.78 19.25
N PHE A 486 5.53 -5.95 19.23
CA PHE A 486 4.08 -6.06 19.01
C PHE A 486 3.34 -6.11 20.35
N CYS A 487 2.53 -5.10 20.60
CA CYS A 487 1.75 -4.94 21.81
C CYS A 487 0.29 -5.35 21.60
N LYS A 488 -0.43 -5.63 22.68
CA LYS A 488 -1.84 -6.07 22.65
C LYS A 488 -2.83 -4.94 22.28
N ASP A 489 -2.49 -3.70 22.63
CA ASP A 489 -3.32 -2.51 22.38
C ASP A 489 -2.46 -1.25 22.31
N ILE A 490 -3.06 -0.14 21.82
CA ILE A 490 -2.40 1.15 21.61
C ILE A 490 -1.80 1.68 22.92
N LYS A 491 -2.55 1.65 24.02
CA LYS A 491 -2.09 2.14 25.32
C LYS A 491 -0.85 1.39 25.80
N THR A 492 -0.80 0.07 25.61
CA THR A 492 0.38 -0.73 25.95
C THR A 492 1.56 -0.37 25.06
N SER A 493 1.35 -0.12 23.76
CA SER A 493 2.42 0.26 22.83
C SER A 493 2.98 1.66 23.14
N GLU A 494 2.13 2.64 23.40
CA GLU A 494 2.53 3.98 23.85
C GLU A 494 3.35 3.89 25.14
N ARG A 495 2.82 3.18 26.13
CA ARG A 495 3.47 2.99 27.43
C ARG A 495 4.84 2.32 27.31
N VAL A 496 4.97 1.28 26.48
CA VAL A 496 6.26 0.63 26.24
C VAL A 496 7.29 1.64 25.75
N SER A 497 6.92 2.53 24.81
CA SER A 497 7.86 3.54 24.29
C SER A 497 8.27 4.57 25.35
N GLU A 498 7.38 4.92 26.26
CA GLU A 498 7.63 5.92 27.31
C GLU A 498 8.53 5.39 28.43
N ILE A 499 8.30 4.13 28.87
CA ILE A 499 8.93 3.59 30.08
C ILE A 499 10.09 2.63 29.81
N PHE A 500 10.38 2.30 28.53
CA PHE A 500 11.37 1.28 28.18
C PHE A 500 12.74 1.54 28.81
N ASN A 501 13.27 2.76 28.64
CA ASN A 501 14.56 3.14 29.17
C ASN A 501 14.54 3.26 30.70
N ASP A 502 13.47 3.79 31.30
CA ASP A 502 13.30 3.89 32.75
C ASP A 502 13.30 2.50 33.41
N ALA A 503 12.65 1.52 32.79
CA ALA A 503 12.63 0.15 33.28
C ALA A 503 14.02 -0.50 33.24
N ILE A 504 14.80 -0.23 32.20
CA ILE A 504 16.18 -0.70 32.06
C ILE A 504 17.09 -0.05 33.09
N ASP A 505 17.00 1.26 33.29
CA ASP A 505 17.80 1.99 34.27
C ASP A 505 17.55 1.48 35.71
N VAL A 506 16.28 1.24 36.04
CA VAL A 506 15.92 0.65 37.31
C VAL A 506 16.53 -0.77 37.44
N TYR A 507 16.44 -1.60 36.40
CA TYR A 507 17.00 -2.95 36.38
C TYR A 507 18.53 -2.93 36.59
N HIS A 508 19.27 -2.04 35.90
CA HIS A 508 20.71 -1.88 36.04
C HIS A 508 21.17 -1.49 37.45
N ASN A 509 20.33 -0.74 38.20
CA ASN A 509 20.63 -0.38 39.58
C ASN A 509 20.56 -1.59 40.52
N PHE A 510 19.81 -2.63 40.16
CA PHE A 510 19.67 -3.87 40.97
C PHE A 510 20.60 -4.99 40.48
N VAL A 511 20.96 -4.99 39.21
CA VAL A 511 21.83 -6.00 38.58
C VAL A 511 22.90 -5.26 37.78
N PRO A 512 23.90 -4.65 38.43
CA PRO A 512 24.93 -3.84 37.77
C PRO A 512 25.69 -4.56 36.66
N GLU A 513 25.91 -5.85 36.79
CA GLU A 513 26.55 -6.74 35.80
C GLU A 513 25.72 -6.89 34.52
N SER A 514 24.45 -6.52 34.55
CA SER A 514 23.57 -6.53 33.35
C SER A 514 23.76 -5.32 32.43
N LYS A 515 24.59 -4.33 32.84
CA LYS A 515 24.79 -3.09 32.10
C LYS A 515 25.56 -3.32 30.80
N THR A 516 25.02 -2.84 29.70
CA THR A 516 25.68 -2.85 28.38
C THR A 516 25.93 -1.43 27.89
N SER A 517 26.76 -1.30 26.84
CA SER A 517 26.94 -0.03 26.12
C SER A 517 25.81 0.25 25.11
N LEU A 518 24.82 -0.65 25.00
CA LEU A 518 23.74 -0.50 24.03
C LEU A 518 22.74 0.57 24.49
N ILE A 519 22.50 1.54 23.61
CA ILE A 519 21.55 2.64 23.80
C ILE A 519 20.27 2.29 23.05
N PHE A 520 19.12 2.46 23.70
CA PHE A 520 17.81 2.19 23.09
C PHE A 520 17.11 3.49 22.71
N ASP A 521 16.78 3.63 21.41
CA ASP A 521 15.91 4.67 20.90
C ASP A 521 14.55 4.03 20.57
N VAL A 522 13.54 4.34 21.40
CA VAL A 522 12.23 3.66 21.37
C VAL A 522 11.16 4.62 20.92
N LYS A 523 10.42 4.23 19.88
CA LYS A 523 9.28 4.99 19.35
C LYS A 523 8.05 4.13 19.23
N HIS A 524 6.88 4.76 19.25
CA HIS A 524 5.58 4.13 19.08
C HIS A 524 4.99 4.43 17.70
N ILE A 525 4.24 3.46 17.15
CA ILE A 525 3.44 3.60 15.94
C ILE A 525 2.14 2.83 16.09
N ASP A 526 1.03 3.40 15.62
CA ASP A 526 -0.26 2.72 15.55
C ASP A 526 -1.08 3.14 14.32
N GLY A 527 -2.32 2.68 14.24
CA GLY A 527 -3.23 2.99 13.13
C GLY A 527 -3.78 4.42 13.12
N THR A 528 -3.49 5.27 14.12
CA THR A 528 -3.90 6.68 14.15
C THR A 528 -2.90 7.59 13.45
N PHE A 529 -1.67 7.10 13.23
CA PHE A 529 -0.66 7.84 12.49
C PHE A 529 -1.05 7.96 11.02
N ASN A 530 -0.90 9.14 10.46
CA ASN A 530 -1.06 9.34 9.02
C ASN A 530 0.02 8.58 8.23
N GLY A 531 -0.18 8.38 6.94
CA GLY A 531 0.70 7.57 6.10
C GLY A 531 2.16 8.03 6.10
N LYS A 532 2.40 9.35 6.26
CA LYS A 532 3.76 9.92 6.24
C LYS A 532 4.50 9.79 7.56
N ASP A 533 3.88 10.12 8.67
CA ASP A 533 4.53 9.97 9.98
C ASP A 533 4.86 8.50 10.21
N ARG A 534 3.98 7.62 9.72
CA ARG A 534 4.26 6.19 9.67
C ARG A 534 5.48 5.86 8.80
N ASN A 535 5.57 6.40 7.59
CA ASN A 535 6.70 6.17 6.70
C ASN A 535 7.99 6.75 7.28
N LYS A 536 7.97 7.94 7.89
CA LYS A 536 9.13 8.50 8.60
C LYS A 536 9.65 7.58 9.70
N LEU A 537 8.74 7.00 10.50
CA LEU A 537 9.13 6.06 11.56
C LEU A 537 9.67 4.75 11.00
N LEU A 538 9.11 4.27 9.88
CA LEU A 538 9.62 3.08 9.20
C LEU A 538 10.98 3.34 8.54
N ASP A 539 11.17 4.51 7.94
CA ASP A 539 12.44 4.91 7.34
C ASP A 539 13.50 5.14 8.43
N TRP A 540 13.14 5.83 9.53
CA TRP A 540 13.99 5.92 10.71
C TRP A 540 14.42 4.54 11.23
N LEU A 541 13.53 3.55 11.26
CA LEU A 541 13.87 2.19 11.68
C LEU A 541 14.85 1.51 10.69
N LYS A 542 14.76 1.83 9.39
CA LYS A 542 15.60 1.23 8.34
C LYS A 542 16.99 1.87 8.22
N GLU A 543 17.12 3.14 8.59
CA GLU A 543 18.42 3.85 8.52
C GLU A 543 19.49 3.15 9.31
N ASP A 544 20.72 3.18 8.81
CA ASP A 544 21.85 2.61 9.52
C ASP A 544 22.11 3.36 10.84
N THR A 545 22.44 2.60 11.88
CA THR A 545 22.74 3.10 13.22
C THR A 545 24.13 2.67 13.64
N ASP A 546 24.71 3.40 14.61
CA ASP A 546 25.95 3.00 15.27
C ASP A 546 25.82 1.62 15.91
N GLU A 547 26.95 0.93 16.07
CA GLU A 547 26.98 -0.44 16.63
C GLU A 547 26.39 -0.54 18.06
N ASN A 548 26.40 0.56 18.79
CA ASN A 548 25.90 0.65 20.16
C ASN A 548 24.47 1.23 20.24
N ASN A 549 23.76 1.36 19.13
CA ASN A 549 22.40 1.91 19.13
C ASN A 549 21.40 0.90 18.61
N CYS A 550 20.34 0.63 19.39
CA CYS A 550 19.22 -0.23 19.05
C CYS A 550 17.94 0.59 18.93
N ARG A 551 17.39 0.66 17.73
CA ARG A 551 16.07 1.27 17.48
C ARG A 551 14.96 0.26 17.73
N VAL A 552 14.01 0.62 18.57
CA VAL A 552 12.84 -0.21 18.91
C VAL A 552 11.59 0.53 18.48
N LEU A 553 10.80 -0.06 17.60
CA LEU A 553 9.51 0.47 17.20
C LEU A 553 8.40 -0.40 17.80
N SER A 554 7.65 0.16 18.75
CA SER A 554 6.48 -0.51 19.30
C SER A 554 5.25 -0.27 18.41
N ASN A 555 4.46 -1.34 18.22
CA ASN A 555 3.26 -1.30 17.38
C ASN A 555 2.16 -2.16 18.01
N VAL A 556 0.93 -1.96 17.56
CA VAL A 556 -0.22 -2.81 17.86
C VAL A 556 -0.37 -3.85 16.77
N ARG A 557 -0.71 -5.08 17.17
CA ARG A 557 -0.86 -6.21 16.26
C ARG A 557 -2.14 -6.11 15.42
#